data_1da499d4b055da70d07b8e4f35bc2674
#
_entry.id   1da499d4b055da70d07b8e4f35bc2674
#
_cell.length_a   1.000
_cell.length_b   1.000
_cell.length_c   1.000
_cell.angle_alpha   90.00
_cell.angle_beta   90.00
_cell.angle_gamma   90.00
#
_symmetry.space_group_name_H-M   'P 1'
#
loop_
_entity.id
_entity.type
_entity.pdbx_description
1 polymer ?
#
loop_
_entity_poly.entity_id
_entity_poly.type
_entity_poly.pdbx_seq_one_letter_code
_entity_poly.pdbx_strand_id
1 'polypeptide(L)'
;MLKEYFEDITLHQKRRSREYHLTEKEIINFAKEWDPQPFHVDPEFAQNTKFAGLAASGIHLVAICGKLLNERNPRPAFIAGLGLDKLRFVGPARPDDVLVLEMEAITKRESKSDPNVGIVCYAFKLLNQRNEPLVTGEPTGLVEKRLKC
;
A
#
# COMPACT_ATOMS: atom_id res chain seq x y z
N MET A 1 -11.33 16.53 3.99
CA MET A 1 -10.27 15.64 4.53
C MET A 1 -9.02 16.46 4.80
N LEU A 2 -8.44 16.30 5.97
CA LEU A 2 -7.22 17.00 6.35
C LEU A 2 -6.04 16.51 5.54
N LYS A 3 -5.15 17.43 5.12
CA LYS A 3 -3.89 17.12 4.44
C LYS A 3 -2.73 17.15 5.43
N GLU A 4 -1.82 16.19 5.29
CA GLU A 4 -0.51 16.17 5.96
C GLU A 4 0.52 16.69 4.94
N TYR A 5 0.97 17.93 5.15
CA TYR A 5 1.95 18.56 4.30
C TYR A 5 3.38 18.10 4.61
N PHE A 6 4.32 18.42 3.76
CA PHE A 6 5.72 18.02 3.92
C PHE A 6 6.28 18.38 5.31
N GLU A 7 5.94 19.55 5.83
CA GLU A 7 6.39 20.02 7.16
C GLU A 7 5.86 19.17 8.31
N ASP A 8 4.65 18.63 8.15
CA ASP A 8 3.95 17.85 9.19
C ASP A 8 4.49 16.41 9.31
N ILE A 9 5.20 15.92 8.28
CA ILE A 9 5.68 14.55 8.22
C ILE A 9 6.86 14.38 9.16
N THR A 10 6.71 13.50 10.14
CA THR A 10 7.76 13.12 11.09
C THR A 10 8.39 11.80 10.66
N LEU A 11 9.73 11.77 10.54
CA LEU A 11 10.45 10.55 10.21
C LEU A 11 10.25 9.47 11.28
N HIS A 12 10.13 8.23 10.82
CA HIS A 12 10.00 7.02 11.65
C HIS A 12 8.74 6.98 12.55
N GLN A 13 7.79 7.88 12.33
CA GLN A 13 6.49 7.81 12.98
C GLN A 13 5.61 6.80 12.24
N LYS A 14 5.35 5.66 12.84
CA LYS A 14 4.46 4.64 12.29
C LYS A 14 3.02 5.09 12.36
N ARG A 15 2.33 4.92 11.24
CA ARG A 15 0.90 5.17 11.13
C ARG A 15 0.22 3.94 10.54
N ARG A 16 -0.97 3.64 11.02
CA ARG A 16 -1.80 2.54 10.53
C ARG A 16 -3.07 3.07 9.88
N SER A 17 -3.51 2.36 8.84
CA SER A 17 -4.80 2.61 8.20
C SER A 17 -5.95 2.01 9.01
N ARG A 18 -7.16 2.24 8.53
CA ARG A 18 -8.31 1.42 8.93
C ARG A 18 -8.13 -0.03 8.47
N GLU A 19 -8.94 -0.90 9.01
CA GLU A 19 -9.06 -2.29 8.54
C GLU A 19 -9.74 -2.36 7.17
N TYR A 20 -9.30 -3.33 6.37
CA TYR A 20 -9.85 -3.64 5.06
C TYR A 20 -10.17 -5.13 4.98
N HIS A 21 -11.43 -5.47 4.83
CA HIS A 21 -11.87 -6.86 4.69
C HIS A 21 -11.75 -7.30 3.22
N LEU A 22 -10.86 -8.24 2.94
CA LEU A 22 -10.60 -8.79 1.61
C LEU A 22 -11.53 -9.98 1.35
N THR A 23 -12.46 -9.84 0.40
CA THR A 23 -13.42 -10.90 0.07
C THR A 23 -12.90 -11.80 -1.06
N GLU A 24 -13.35 -13.04 -1.08
CA GLU A 24 -13.09 -13.99 -2.19
C GLU A 24 -13.54 -13.42 -3.54
N LYS A 25 -14.74 -12.86 -3.58
CA LYS A 25 -15.31 -12.26 -4.80
C LYS A 25 -14.40 -11.16 -5.36
N GLU A 26 -13.88 -10.33 -4.49
CA GLU A 26 -13.00 -9.23 -4.84
C GLU A 26 -11.65 -9.74 -5.39
N ILE A 27 -11.07 -10.76 -4.76
CA ILE A 27 -9.84 -11.41 -5.24
C ILE A 27 -10.02 -11.92 -6.67
N ILE A 28 -11.08 -12.67 -6.91
CA ILE A 28 -11.36 -13.28 -8.21
C ILE A 28 -11.66 -12.21 -9.28
N ASN A 29 -12.49 -11.23 -8.96
CA ASN A 29 -12.88 -10.18 -9.90
C ASN A 29 -11.69 -9.32 -10.33
N PHE A 30 -10.85 -8.92 -9.40
CA PHE A 30 -9.63 -8.18 -9.73
C PHE A 30 -8.70 -9.01 -10.62
N ALA A 31 -8.47 -10.26 -10.24
CA ALA A 31 -7.54 -11.11 -10.97
C ALA A 31 -8.02 -11.45 -12.38
N LYS A 32 -9.31 -11.69 -12.59
CA LYS A 32 -9.86 -11.91 -13.94
C LYS A 32 -9.58 -10.75 -14.90
N GLU A 33 -9.55 -9.56 -14.40
CA GLU A 33 -9.33 -8.36 -15.21
C GLU A 33 -7.84 -8.03 -15.39
N TRP A 34 -7.03 -8.20 -14.33
CA TRP A 34 -5.68 -7.64 -14.28
C TRP A 34 -4.54 -8.66 -14.13
N ASP A 35 -4.82 -9.84 -13.60
CA ASP A 35 -3.81 -10.88 -13.35
C ASP A 35 -4.45 -12.27 -13.29
N PRO A 36 -4.87 -12.82 -14.45
CA PRO A 36 -5.71 -14.02 -14.50
C PRO A 36 -4.91 -15.32 -14.31
N GLN A 37 -3.99 -15.35 -13.36
CA GLN A 37 -3.33 -16.57 -12.96
C GLN A 37 -4.34 -17.52 -12.30
N PRO A 38 -4.33 -18.84 -12.60
CA PRO A 38 -5.33 -19.77 -12.09
C PRO A 38 -5.48 -19.78 -10.57
N PHE A 39 -4.39 -19.62 -9.82
CA PHE A 39 -4.42 -19.60 -8.35
C PHE A 39 -4.98 -18.29 -7.76
N HIS A 40 -5.30 -17.30 -8.60
CA HIS A 40 -6.02 -16.08 -8.21
C HIS A 40 -7.49 -16.09 -8.60
N VAL A 41 -7.90 -16.98 -9.52
CA VAL A 41 -9.26 -16.97 -10.09
C VAL A 41 -10.06 -18.23 -9.82
N ASP A 42 -9.39 -19.36 -9.51
CA ASP A 42 -10.00 -20.67 -9.32
C ASP A 42 -9.61 -21.25 -7.96
N PRO A 43 -10.54 -21.24 -6.97
CA PRO A 43 -10.25 -21.78 -5.63
C PRO A 43 -9.90 -23.28 -5.63
N GLU A 44 -10.52 -24.07 -6.48
CA GLU A 44 -10.24 -25.51 -6.57
C GLU A 44 -8.86 -25.78 -7.12
N PHE A 45 -8.49 -25.11 -8.22
CA PHE A 45 -7.15 -25.20 -8.78
C PHE A 45 -6.10 -24.75 -7.76
N ALA A 46 -6.35 -23.64 -7.06
CA ALA A 46 -5.41 -23.05 -6.10
C ALA A 46 -5.06 -23.98 -4.94
N GLN A 47 -5.98 -24.86 -4.51
CA GLN A 47 -5.72 -25.82 -3.43
C GLN A 47 -4.60 -26.82 -3.77
N ASN A 48 -4.42 -27.11 -5.04
CA ASN A 48 -3.40 -28.06 -5.54
C ASN A 48 -2.06 -27.38 -5.87
N THR A 49 -1.91 -26.11 -5.52
CA THR A 49 -0.68 -25.33 -5.71
C THR A 49 0.09 -25.16 -4.41
N LYS A 50 1.29 -24.56 -4.49
CA LYS A 50 2.07 -24.17 -3.30
C LYS A 50 1.31 -23.21 -2.38
N PHE A 51 0.33 -22.46 -2.89
CA PHE A 51 -0.52 -21.59 -2.08
C PHE A 51 -1.50 -22.36 -1.21
N ALA A 52 -1.81 -23.59 -1.55
CA ALA A 52 -2.77 -24.44 -0.83
C ALA A 52 -4.13 -23.74 -0.59
N GLY A 53 -4.58 -22.97 -1.57
CA GLY A 53 -5.82 -22.22 -1.55
C GLY A 53 -5.72 -20.91 -2.35
N LEU A 54 -6.86 -20.27 -2.57
CA LEU A 54 -6.93 -19.00 -3.30
C LEU A 54 -6.06 -17.93 -2.62
N ALA A 55 -5.28 -17.24 -3.41
CA ALA A 55 -4.46 -16.10 -2.97
C ALA A 55 -4.73 -14.88 -3.85
N ALA A 56 -4.76 -13.70 -3.26
CA ALA A 56 -4.90 -12.47 -4.01
C ALA A 56 -3.65 -12.17 -4.84
N SER A 57 -3.86 -11.56 -6.01
CA SER A 57 -2.76 -11.03 -6.83
C SER A 57 -1.94 -10.01 -6.04
N GLY A 58 -0.62 -10.06 -6.17
CA GLY A 58 0.26 -9.07 -5.57
C GLY A 58 -0.05 -7.64 -6.02
N ILE A 59 -0.42 -7.45 -7.29
CA ILE A 59 -0.83 -6.15 -7.83
C ILE A 59 -2.11 -5.65 -7.14
N HIS A 60 -3.05 -6.54 -6.85
CA HIS A 60 -4.26 -6.22 -6.09
C HIS A 60 -3.92 -5.70 -4.69
N LEU A 61 -2.98 -6.35 -4.01
CA LEU A 61 -2.54 -5.93 -2.68
C LEU A 61 -1.87 -4.55 -2.71
N VAL A 62 -1.09 -4.26 -3.74
CA VAL A 62 -0.50 -2.92 -3.94
C VAL A 62 -1.59 -1.87 -4.17
N ALA A 63 -2.63 -2.21 -4.95
CA ALA A 63 -3.77 -1.32 -5.16
C ALA A 63 -4.53 -1.03 -3.85
N ILE A 64 -4.72 -2.05 -3.01
CA ILE A 64 -5.32 -1.89 -1.67
C ILE A 64 -4.46 -0.97 -0.79
N CYS A 65 -3.13 -1.10 -0.83
CA CYS A 65 -2.24 -0.18 -0.12
C CYS A 65 -2.47 1.27 -0.54
N GLY A 66 -2.57 1.53 -1.84
CA GLY A 66 -2.88 2.87 -2.37
C GLY A 66 -4.22 3.41 -1.90
N LYS A 67 -5.25 2.57 -1.90
CA LYS A 67 -6.57 2.92 -1.38
C LYS A 67 -6.50 3.30 0.09
N LEU A 68 -5.95 2.45 0.93
CA LEU A 68 -5.86 2.67 2.38
C LEU A 68 -5.04 3.91 2.73
N LEU A 69 -3.98 4.18 1.97
CA LEU A 69 -3.17 5.39 2.14
C LEU A 69 -3.99 6.66 1.86
N ASN A 70 -4.75 6.66 0.76
CA ASN A 70 -5.53 7.84 0.36
C ASN A 70 -6.80 8.07 1.19
N GLU A 71 -7.28 7.05 1.87
CA GLU A 71 -8.42 7.16 2.81
C GLU A 71 -7.99 7.56 4.23
N ARG A 72 -6.69 7.61 4.51
CA ARG A 72 -6.16 8.04 5.81
C ARG A 72 -6.49 9.51 6.09
N ASN A 73 -6.71 9.85 7.35
CA ASN A 73 -6.97 11.22 7.78
C ASN A 73 -6.06 11.59 8.97
N PRO A 74 -5.15 12.57 8.84
CA PRO A 74 -4.83 13.29 7.61
C PRO A 74 -4.17 12.41 6.55
N ARG A 75 -4.46 12.67 5.29
CA ARG A 75 -3.79 12.00 4.19
C ARG A 75 -2.55 12.79 3.76
N PRO A 76 -1.47 12.16 3.32
CA PRO A 76 -0.34 12.87 2.74
C PRO A 76 -0.78 13.75 1.56
N ALA A 77 -0.28 14.97 1.49
CA ALA A 77 -0.55 15.90 0.41
C ALA A 77 0.28 15.55 -0.83
N PHE A 78 0.10 14.33 -1.35
CA PHE A 78 0.81 13.85 -2.54
C PHE A 78 0.44 14.64 -3.78
N ILE A 79 1.46 14.96 -4.58
CA ILE A 79 1.36 15.56 -5.91
C ILE A 79 1.54 14.48 -6.96
N ALA A 80 2.55 13.64 -6.82
CA ALA A 80 2.88 12.55 -7.75
C ALA A 80 3.73 11.48 -7.06
N GLY A 81 3.59 10.24 -7.52
CA GLY A 81 4.53 9.17 -7.19
C GLY A 81 5.74 9.22 -8.11
N LEU A 82 6.94 8.99 -7.55
CA LEU A 82 8.18 8.91 -8.31
C LEU A 82 8.66 7.48 -8.54
N GLY A 83 8.30 6.56 -7.65
CA GLY A 83 8.71 5.18 -7.78
C GLY A 83 8.28 4.33 -6.59
N LEU A 84 8.46 3.03 -6.74
CA LEU A 84 8.20 2.03 -5.71
C LEU A 84 9.37 1.04 -5.72
N ASP A 85 10.26 1.21 -4.76
CA ASP A 85 11.44 0.37 -4.62
C ASP A 85 11.23 -0.76 -3.63
N LYS A 86 12.06 -1.80 -3.72
CA LYS A 86 12.09 -2.93 -2.78
C LYS A 86 10.73 -3.58 -2.56
N LEU A 87 9.88 -3.58 -3.60
CA LEU A 87 8.59 -4.26 -3.53
C LEU A 87 8.79 -5.76 -3.38
N ARG A 88 8.20 -6.34 -2.33
CA ARG A 88 8.26 -7.78 -2.03
C ARG A 88 6.88 -8.31 -1.69
N PHE A 89 6.55 -9.45 -2.26
CA PHE A 89 5.39 -10.27 -1.89
C PHE A 89 5.88 -11.35 -0.94
N VAL A 90 5.61 -11.18 0.35
CA VAL A 90 6.21 -12.01 1.41
C VAL A 90 5.27 -13.05 1.99
N GLY A 91 3.98 -12.97 1.68
CA GLY A 91 3.00 -13.96 2.10
C GLY A 91 1.71 -13.85 1.31
N PRO A 92 0.92 -14.92 1.21
CA PRO A 92 -0.35 -14.90 0.49
C PRO A 92 -1.44 -14.20 1.32
N ALA A 93 -2.21 -13.32 0.67
CA ALA A 93 -3.45 -12.83 1.22
C ALA A 93 -4.60 -13.77 0.83
N ARG A 94 -5.41 -14.13 1.80
CA ARG A 94 -6.49 -15.11 1.68
C ARG A 94 -7.86 -14.45 1.68
N PRO A 95 -8.88 -15.14 1.15
CA PRO A 95 -10.27 -14.72 1.37
C PRO A 95 -10.54 -14.51 2.86
N ASP A 96 -11.27 -13.44 3.16
CA ASP A 96 -11.65 -13.02 4.52
C ASP A 96 -10.51 -12.52 5.43
N ASP A 97 -9.30 -12.38 4.89
CA ASP A 97 -8.25 -11.67 5.61
C ASP A 97 -8.66 -10.22 5.89
N VAL A 98 -8.30 -9.74 7.08
CA VAL A 98 -8.46 -8.34 7.48
C VAL A 98 -7.11 -7.66 7.40
N LEU A 99 -7.01 -6.70 6.47
CA LEU A 99 -5.75 -6.07 6.10
C LEU A 99 -5.61 -4.69 6.75
N VAL A 100 -4.40 -4.35 7.16
CA VAL A 100 -4.04 -3.03 7.67
C VAL A 100 -2.74 -2.59 7.00
N LEU A 101 -2.72 -1.37 6.49
CA LEU A 101 -1.49 -0.74 6.00
C LEU A 101 -0.78 -0.05 7.16
N GLU A 102 0.47 -0.43 7.40
CA GLU A 102 1.39 0.28 8.28
C GLU A 102 2.43 1.01 7.45
N MET A 103 2.67 2.28 7.74
CA MET A 103 3.57 3.12 6.95
C MET A 103 4.33 4.09 7.84
N GLU A 104 5.58 4.36 7.48
CA GLU A 104 6.41 5.40 8.08
C GLU A 104 7.24 6.11 7.01
N ALA A 105 7.50 7.41 7.19
CA ALA A 105 8.46 8.13 6.36
C ALA A 105 9.88 7.77 6.84
N ILE A 106 10.75 7.36 5.93
CA ILE A 106 12.13 6.98 6.25
C ILE A 106 13.15 8.02 5.83
N THR A 107 12.88 8.79 4.78
CA THR A 107 13.67 9.96 4.39
C THR A 107 12.77 11.06 3.88
N LYS A 108 13.16 12.31 4.09
CA LYS A 108 12.52 13.47 3.46
C LYS A 108 13.56 14.54 3.15
N ARG A 109 13.37 15.21 2.03
CA ARG A 109 14.20 16.33 1.61
C ARG A 109 13.40 17.34 0.79
N GLU A 110 13.84 18.56 0.73
CA GLU A 110 13.28 19.57 -0.17
C GLU A 110 13.62 19.26 -1.61
N SER A 111 12.74 19.63 -2.54
CA SER A 111 13.03 19.58 -3.96
C SER A 111 14.06 20.67 -4.31
N LYS A 112 15.01 20.33 -5.18
CA LYS A 112 16.01 21.30 -5.67
C LYS A 112 15.44 22.19 -6.78
N SER A 113 14.41 21.74 -7.48
CA SER A 113 13.84 22.41 -8.65
C SER A 113 12.53 23.15 -8.35
N ASP A 114 11.82 22.80 -7.29
CA ASP A 114 10.54 23.40 -6.92
C ASP A 114 10.49 23.69 -5.41
N PRO A 115 10.46 25.00 -5.01
CA PRO A 115 10.45 25.38 -3.61
C PRO A 115 9.16 25.01 -2.86
N ASN A 116 8.08 24.66 -3.58
CA ASN A 116 6.78 24.32 -3.00
C ASN A 116 6.60 22.81 -2.78
N VAL A 117 7.64 22.03 -3.05
CA VAL A 117 7.58 20.56 -3.05
C VAL A 117 8.68 19.95 -2.20
N GLY A 118 8.34 18.93 -1.44
CA GLY A 118 9.28 18.02 -0.81
C GLY A 118 9.24 16.64 -1.45
N ILE A 119 10.30 15.89 -1.24
CA ILE A 119 10.42 14.50 -1.68
C ILE A 119 10.49 13.63 -0.45
N VAL A 120 9.59 12.66 -0.35
CA VAL A 120 9.50 11.77 0.82
C VAL A 120 9.54 10.33 0.36
N CYS A 121 10.43 9.54 0.96
CA CYS A 121 10.44 8.10 0.84
C CYS A 121 9.81 7.48 2.08
N TYR A 122 8.90 6.55 1.86
CA TYR A 122 8.23 5.81 2.92
C TYR A 122 8.65 4.35 2.90
N ALA A 123 8.47 3.66 4.01
CA ALA A 123 8.44 2.22 4.08
C ALA A 123 7.03 1.79 4.47
N PHE A 124 6.46 0.80 3.79
CA PHE A 124 5.16 0.27 4.14
C PHE A 124 5.18 -1.25 4.31
N LYS A 125 4.23 -1.73 5.10
CA LYS A 125 3.85 -3.13 5.23
C LYS A 125 2.34 -3.25 5.17
N LEU A 126 1.84 -4.16 4.33
CA LEU A 126 0.45 -4.61 4.41
C LEU A 126 0.42 -5.85 5.29
N LEU A 127 -0.33 -5.76 6.38
CA LEU A 127 -0.41 -6.79 7.41
C LEU A 127 -1.78 -7.46 7.37
N ASN A 128 -1.84 -8.76 7.67
CA ASN A 128 -3.09 -9.45 7.92
C ASN A 128 -3.50 -9.35 9.41
N GLN A 129 -4.60 -9.99 9.81
CA GLN A 129 -5.11 -9.99 11.18
C GLN A 129 -4.19 -10.63 12.21
N ARG A 130 -3.19 -11.40 11.78
CA ARG A 130 -2.15 -11.99 12.62
C ARG A 130 -0.87 -11.16 12.67
N ASN A 131 -0.91 -9.92 12.16
CA ASN A 131 0.26 -9.05 11.98
C ASN A 131 1.38 -9.66 11.12
N GLU A 132 1.04 -10.57 10.24
CA GLU A 132 1.98 -11.12 9.27
C GLU A 132 2.09 -10.18 8.07
N PRO A 133 3.31 -9.80 7.64
CA PRO A 133 3.48 -8.98 6.45
C PRO A 133 3.18 -9.79 5.19
N LEU A 134 2.38 -9.22 4.30
CA LEU A 134 2.00 -9.80 3.01
C LEU A 134 2.71 -9.12 1.85
N VAL A 135 2.82 -7.81 1.92
CA VAL A 135 3.55 -6.97 0.96
C VAL A 135 4.35 -5.94 1.72
N THR A 136 5.57 -5.69 1.25
CA THR A 136 6.44 -4.61 1.76
C THR A 136 7.00 -3.82 0.60
N GLY A 137 7.34 -2.57 0.83
CA GLY A 137 7.94 -1.72 -0.20
C GLY A 137 8.33 -0.34 0.30
N GLU A 138 9.03 0.40 -0.56
CA GLU A 138 9.51 1.75 -0.28
C GLU A 138 9.07 2.72 -1.40
N PRO A 139 7.85 3.27 -1.33
CA PRO A 139 7.40 4.28 -2.28
C PRO A 139 8.06 5.63 -2.00
N THR A 140 8.40 6.34 -3.08
CA THR A 140 8.86 7.72 -3.04
C THR A 140 7.88 8.61 -3.78
N GLY A 141 7.51 9.73 -3.19
CA GLY A 141 6.56 10.67 -3.77
C GLY A 141 6.92 12.13 -3.54
N LEU A 142 6.34 12.96 -4.39
CA LEU A 142 6.33 14.40 -4.22
C LEU A 142 5.20 14.79 -3.28
N VAL A 143 5.51 15.59 -2.28
CA VAL A 143 4.55 16.06 -1.27
C VAL A 143 4.50 17.59 -1.28
N GLU A 144 3.30 18.13 -1.28
CA GLU A 144 3.06 19.58 -1.23
C GLU A 144 3.59 20.16 0.07
N LYS A 145 4.24 21.32 -0.02
CA LYS A 145 4.64 22.14 1.13
C LYS A 145 3.54 23.15 1.43
N ARG A 146 3.46 23.60 2.67
CA ARG A 146 2.58 24.72 3.03
C ARG A 146 3.04 25.98 2.31
N LEU A 147 2.10 26.69 1.72
CA LEU A 147 2.39 28.00 1.17
C LEU A 147 2.87 28.91 2.31
N LYS A 148 4.03 29.53 2.13
CA LYS A 148 4.47 30.59 3.03
C LYS A 148 3.57 31.80 2.78
N CYS A 149 2.88 32.21 3.80
CA CYS A 149 2.15 33.48 3.78
C CYS A 149 3.13 34.65 3.71
#